data_fe108d49fd60977a333715ed20c710df
#
_entry.id   fe108d49fd60977a333715ed20c710df
#
_cell.length_a   1.000
_cell.length_b   1.000
_cell.length_c   1.000
_cell.angle_alpha   90.00
_cell.angle_beta   90.00
_cell.angle_gamma   90.00
#
_symmetry.space_group_name_H-M   'P 1'
#
loop_
_entity.id
_entity.type
_entity.pdbx_description
1 polymer ?
#
loop_
_entity_poly.entity_id
_entity_poly.type
_entity_poly.pdbx_seq_one_letter_code
_entity_poly.pdbx_strand_id
1 'polypeptide(L)'
;MRAEQKPWTQQEDAGLLSMIEAGYTDDMMATALHRSNAQVRWRRRGLSGARYISVSPYPVYDSPLEMEGDALVLPDVELPYHHADFLNEVLGLAERWNIRKCIVAGDLLHFNSLSSWEPPWIASTSAGITDAQEKKLLDFAMGLPKKHQQGLIELTVGLEHNQGDSDKSLSSELAIVRSVVAKLEERFDEIHFVLGNHEGRFLRALESALLPGELLNLMAANKSWKIAPYYFSYLTSNGVRFLVEHPKSAAKITASKLASKLLCNVLMGHSHRLSMEWDPSGTYYAIHMGCVVDERRLPYVAQRHNNTDIHKLGSVIVKDGFPWLLYEGHPLLLQEEQ
;
A
#
# COMPACT_ATOMS: atom_id res chain seq x y z
N MET A 1 13.23 45.60 20.75
CA MET A 1 12.45 46.43 19.81
C MET A 1 11.92 45.53 18.71
N ARG A 2 10.59 45.38 18.57
CA ARG A 2 10.01 44.69 17.41
C ARG A 2 10.16 45.66 16.24
N ALA A 3 10.82 45.23 15.14
CA ALA A 3 10.87 46.01 13.91
C ALA A 3 9.44 46.33 13.47
N GLU A 4 9.11 47.60 13.21
CA GLU A 4 7.83 48.03 12.66
C GLU A 4 7.60 47.26 11.35
N GLN A 5 6.52 46.49 11.32
CA GLN A 5 6.17 45.75 10.13
C GLN A 5 5.54 46.70 9.11
N LYS A 6 6.23 46.90 7.99
CA LYS A 6 5.71 47.67 6.86
C LYS A 6 4.31 47.18 6.48
N PRO A 7 3.28 48.03 6.46
CA PRO A 7 1.93 47.63 6.08
C PRO A 7 1.89 47.08 4.64
N TRP A 8 0.94 46.23 4.35
CA TRP A 8 0.66 45.71 2.99
C TRP A 8 -0.08 46.74 2.17
N THR A 9 0.34 46.95 0.93
CA THR A 9 -0.34 47.83 -0.03
C THR A 9 -1.31 47.01 -0.90
N GLN A 10 -2.28 47.67 -1.50
CA GLN A 10 -3.22 47.04 -2.46
C GLN A 10 -2.48 46.44 -3.67
N GLN A 11 -1.40 47.07 -4.10
CA GLN A 11 -0.58 46.58 -5.21
C GLN A 11 0.20 45.29 -4.83
N GLU A 12 0.75 45.22 -3.63
CA GLU A 12 1.37 43.99 -3.12
C GLU A 12 0.34 42.87 -2.97
N ASP A 13 -0.88 43.17 -2.54
CA ASP A 13 -1.96 42.21 -2.42
C ASP A 13 -2.40 41.65 -3.79
N ALA A 14 -2.57 42.53 -4.78
CA ALA A 14 -2.91 42.11 -6.14
C ALA A 14 -1.79 41.29 -6.78
N GLY A 15 -0.53 41.70 -6.57
CA GLY A 15 0.63 40.95 -7.02
C GLY A 15 0.73 39.56 -6.35
N LEU A 16 0.47 39.51 -5.04
CA LEU A 16 0.44 38.24 -4.30
C LEU A 16 -0.64 37.28 -4.82
N LEU A 17 -1.84 37.77 -5.09
CA LEU A 17 -2.93 36.96 -5.65
C LEU A 17 -2.55 36.42 -7.04
N SER A 18 -2.03 37.27 -7.92
CA SER A 18 -1.58 36.86 -9.26
C SER A 18 -0.48 35.79 -9.22
N MET A 19 0.48 35.93 -8.30
CA MET A 19 1.53 34.94 -8.12
C MET A 19 1.00 33.62 -7.55
N ILE A 20 0.01 33.66 -6.67
CA ILE A 20 -0.69 32.47 -6.16
C ILE A 20 -1.36 31.72 -7.31
N GLU A 21 -2.11 32.42 -8.18
CA GLU A 21 -2.78 31.85 -9.35
C GLU A 21 -1.78 31.26 -10.35
N ALA A 22 -0.60 31.90 -10.48
CA ALA A 22 0.49 31.43 -11.32
C ALA A 22 1.32 30.28 -10.70
N GLY A 23 0.99 29.82 -9.48
CA GLY A 23 1.65 28.67 -8.83
C GLY A 23 3.03 28.96 -8.23
N TYR A 24 3.35 30.22 -7.92
CA TYR A 24 4.61 30.60 -7.29
C TYR A 24 4.72 30.04 -5.86
N THR A 25 5.91 29.62 -5.46
CA THR A 25 6.20 29.19 -4.09
C THR A 25 6.25 30.37 -3.13
N ASP A 26 6.08 30.13 -1.82
CA ASP A 26 6.21 31.17 -0.79
C ASP A 26 7.56 31.89 -0.84
N ASP A 27 8.65 31.16 -1.17
CA ASP A 27 9.98 31.74 -1.32
C ASP A 27 10.10 32.67 -2.52
N MET A 28 9.52 32.29 -3.66
CA MET A 28 9.49 33.12 -4.86
C MET A 28 8.66 34.38 -4.63
N MET A 29 7.50 34.26 -3.99
CA MET A 29 6.63 35.39 -3.63
C MET A 29 7.30 36.32 -2.61
N ALA A 30 8.00 35.76 -1.62
CA ALA A 30 8.75 36.52 -0.62
C ALA A 30 9.86 37.34 -1.26
N THR A 31 10.61 36.72 -2.18
CA THR A 31 11.68 37.40 -2.93
C THR A 31 11.11 38.50 -3.80
N ALA A 32 10.07 38.25 -4.58
CA ALA A 32 9.45 39.20 -5.51
C ALA A 32 8.84 40.41 -4.79
N LEU A 33 8.28 40.23 -3.60
CA LEU A 33 7.61 41.26 -2.81
C LEU A 33 8.55 41.93 -1.76
N HIS A 34 9.83 41.50 -1.68
CA HIS A 34 10.78 41.94 -0.65
C HIS A 34 10.19 41.80 0.77
N ARG A 35 9.51 40.70 1.03
CA ARG A 35 8.89 40.35 2.32
C ARG A 35 9.52 39.07 2.88
N SER A 36 9.35 38.81 4.16
CA SER A 36 9.72 37.52 4.70
C SER A 36 8.67 36.42 4.35
N ASN A 37 9.09 35.17 4.27
CA ASN A 37 8.18 34.04 4.06
C ASN A 37 7.03 34.01 5.08
N ALA A 38 7.33 34.36 6.34
CA ALA A 38 6.32 34.43 7.40
C ALA A 38 5.26 35.50 7.11
N GLN A 39 5.68 36.68 6.60
CA GLN A 39 4.78 37.76 6.22
C GLN A 39 3.89 37.37 5.02
N VAL A 40 4.50 36.74 4.00
CA VAL A 40 3.78 36.26 2.81
C VAL A 40 2.74 35.21 3.21
N ARG A 41 3.12 34.22 4.01
CA ARG A 41 2.19 33.19 4.51
C ARG A 41 1.03 33.78 5.30
N TRP A 42 1.33 34.74 6.16
CA TRP A 42 0.30 35.40 6.96
C TRP A 42 -0.66 36.21 6.11
N ARG A 43 -0.15 37.02 5.16
CA ARG A 43 -0.99 37.85 4.28
C ARG A 43 -1.85 37.04 3.33
N ARG A 44 -1.26 36.01 2.75
CA ARG A 44 -1.94 35.05 1.89
C ARG A 44 -3.15 34.40 2.60
N ARG A 45 -3.00 34.05 3.89
CA ARG A 45 -4.14 33.56 4.71
C ARG A 45 -5.24 34.61 4.88
N GLY A 46 -4.89 35.88 4.99
CA GLY A 46 -5.84 36.97 5.13
C GLY A 46 -6.58 37.31 3.83
N LEU A 47 -5.90 37.23 2.69
CA LEU A 47 -6.48 37.57 1.39
C LEU A 47 -7.35 36.45 0.81
N SER A 48 -7.02 35.19 1.08
CA SER A 48 -7.75 34.10 0.48
C SER A 48 -9.16 33.91 1.05
N GLY A 49 -9.48 34.56 2.21
CA GLY A 49 -10.83 34.44 2.86
C GLY A 49 -11.35 32.99 2.91
N ALA A 50 -10.69 32.12 2.17
CA ALA A 50 -10.92 30.72 2.02
C ALA A 50 -9.84 29.95 2.82
N ARG A 51 -10.20 28.85 3.35
CA ARG A 51 -9.23 27.88 3.91
C ARG A 51 -8.08 27.72 2.92
N TYR A 52 -6.87 28.00 3.37
CA TYR A 52 -5.66 27.77 2.62
C TYR A 52 -5.63 26.29 2.18
N ILE A 53 -6.01 26.06 0.94
CA ILE A 53 -5.73 24.80 0.29
C ILE A 53 -4.26 24.93 -0.12
N SER A 54 -3.38 24.31 0.65
CA SER A 54 -2.01 24.08 0.16
C SER A 54 -2.18 23.35 -1.16
N VAL A 55 -1.76 23.98 -2.27
CA VAL A 55 -1.58 23.25 -3.51
C VAL A 55 -0.28 22.45 -3.32
N SER A 56 -0.37 21.44 -2.46
CA SER A 56 0.63 20.41 -2.40
C SER A 56 0.60 19.69 -3.75
N PRO A 57 1.73 19.43 -4.41
CA PRO A 57 1.75 18.56 -5.57
C PRO A 57 1.34 17.13 -5.21
N TYR A 58 1.21 16.84 -3.90
CA TYR A 58 0.74 15.57 -3.38
C TYR A 58 -0.77 15.59 -3.25
N PRO A 59 -1.47 14.51 -3.61
CA PRO A 59 -2.90 14.40 -3.40
C PRO A 59 -3.23 14.63 -1.92
N VAL A 60 -4.21 15.50 -1.65
CA VAL A 60 -4.76 15.64 -0.30
C VAL A 60 -5.77 14.53 -0.13
N TYR A 61 -5.47 13.63 0.77
CA TYR A 61 -6.38 12.55 1.13
C TYR A 61 -7.26 13.02 2.28
N ASP A 62 -8.48 13.45 1.95
CA ASP A 62 -9.43 13.97 2.94
C ASP A 62 -10.12 12.86 3.72
N SER A 63 -10.19 11.66 3.13
CA SER A 63 -10.85 10.50 3.72
C SER A 63 -10.18 9.19 3.29
N PRO A 64 -10.25 8.13 4.10
CA PRO A 64 -9.86 6.78 3.69
C PRO A 64 -10.76 6.27 2.56
N LEU A 65 -10.30 5.28 1.81
CA LEU A 65 -11.16 4.56 0.89
C LEU A 65 -12.25 3.80 1.65
N GLU A 66 -13.46 3.85 1.11
CA GLU A 66 -14.61 3.09 1.59
C GLU A 66 -15.15 2.22 0.46
N MET A 67 -15.38 0.94 0.75
CA MET A 67 -15.96 -0.03 -0.15
C MET A 67 -17.33 -0.46 0.39
N GLU A 68 -18.36 -0.37 -0.44
CA GLU A 68 -19.70 -0.82 -0.11
C GLU A 68 -20.01 -2.17 -0.76
N GLY A 69 -20.64 -3.08 -0.02
CA GLY A 69 -21.05 -4.41 -0.45
C GLY A 69 -20.13 -5.51 0.06
N ASP A 70 -20.39 -6.74 -0.38
CA ASP A 70 -19.62 -7.91 -0.01
C ASP A 70 -18.26 -7.91 -0.70
N ALA A 71 -17.23 -8.37 0.00
CA ALA A 71 -15.87 -8.34 -0.52
C ALA A 71 -15.00 -9.48 0.02
N LEU A 72 -14.05 -9.92 -0.80
CA LEU A 72 -12.90 -10.69 -0.36
C LEU A 72 -11.83 -9.74 0.20
N VAL A 73 -11.20 -10.12 1.33
CA VAL A 73 -10.09 -9.40 1.93
C VAL A 73 -8.87 -10.32 1.96
N LEU A 74 -7.84 -9.98 1.17
CA LEU A 74 -6.59 -10.73 1.04
C LEU A 74 -5.48 -10.06 1.83
N PRO A 75 -5.02 -10.63 2.97
CA PRO A 75 -3.88 -10.12 3.72
C PRO A 75 -2.57 -10.72 3.22
N ASP A 76 -1.47 -9.98 3.33
CA ASP A 76 -0.09 -10.49 3.30
C ASP A 76 0.15 -11.56 2.23
N VAL A 77 -0.04 -11.20 0.96
CA VAL A 77 0.16 -12.13 -0.19
C VAL A 77 1.63 -12.33 -0.48
N GLU A 78 2.45 -11.30 -0.24
CA GLU A 78 3.91 -11.28 -0.36
C GLU A 78 4.45 -11.91 -1.64
N LEU A 79 3.93 -11.49 -2.79
CA LEU A 79 4.43 -11.96 -4.08
C LEU A 79 5.95 -11.73 -4.21
N PRO A 80 6.72 -12.73 -4.64
CA PRO A 80 6.34 -13.97 -5.31
C PRO A 80 6.14 -15.20 -4.39
N TYR A 81 6.16 -15.02 -3.08
CA TYR A 81 6.14 -16.12 -2.10
C TYR A 81 4.74 -16.59 -1.70
N HIS A 82 3.72 -16.17 -2.41
CA HIS A 82 2.33 -16.55 -2.13
C HIS A 82 2.09 -18.06 -2.22
N HIS A 83 1.15 -18.55 -1.42
CA HIS A 83 0.66 -19.92 -1.50
C HIS A 83 -0.40 -20.02 -2.60
N ALA A 84 0.01 -20.46 -3.80
CA ALA A 84 -0.81 -20.39 -5.01
C ALA A 84 -2.11 -21.20 -4.90
N ASP A 85 -2.06 -22.40 -4.30
CA ASP A 85 -3.23 -23.26 -4.15
C ASP A 85 -4.26 -22.63 -3.23
N PHE A 86 -3.86 -22.16 -2.04
CA PHE A 86 -4.75 -21.49 -1.11
C PHE A 86 -5.36 -20.21 -1.72
N LEU A 87 -4.57 -19.43 -2.44
CA LEU A 87 -5.10 -18.25 -3.16
C LEU A 87 -6.16 -18.67 -4.18
N ASN A 88 -5.93 -19.73 -4.96
CA ASN A 88 -6.88 -20.21 -5.94
C ASN A 88 -8.18 -20.73 -5.30
N GLU A 89 -8.08 -21.47 -4.18
CA GLU A 89 -9.24 -21.95 -3.41
C GLU A 89 -10.10 -20.78 -2.91
N VAL A 90 -9.48 -19.76 -2.34
CA VAL A 90 -10.17 -18.56 -1.84
C VAL A 90 -10.83 -17.78 -2.98
N LEU A 91 -10.14 -17.62 -4.11
CA LEU A 91 -10.69 -16.98 -5.31
C LEU A 91 -11.84 -17.78 -5.90
N GLY A 92 -11.75 -19.11 -5.92
CA GLY A 92 -12.85 -19.99 -6.35
C GLY A 92 -14.08 -19.87 -5.45
N LEU A 93 -13.90 -19.78 -4.13
CA LEU A 93 -15.02 -19.53 -3.22
C LEU A 93 -15.65 -18.16 -3.44
N ALA A 94 -14.83 -17.12 -3.63
CA ALA A 94 -15.33 -15.78 -3.95
C ALA A 94 -16.19 -15.78 -5.23
N GLU A 95 -15.76 -16.52 -6.26
CA GLU A 95 -16.53 -16.71 -7.51
C GLU A 95 -17.85 -17.43 -7.26
N ARG A 96 -17.84 -18.58 -6.57
CA ARG A 96 -19.07 -19.33 -6.22
C ARG A 96 -20.06 -18.47 -5.41
N TRP A 97 -19.57 -17.58 -4.57
CA TRP A 97 -20.42 -16.70 -3.77
C TRP A 97 -20.78 -15.39 -4.46
N ASN A 98 -20.39 -15.23 -5.73
CA ASN A 98 -20.58 -14.01 -6.53
C ASN A 98 -20.03 -12.76 -5.86
N ILE A 99 -18.88 -12.87 -5.23
CA ILE A 99 -18.14 -11.73 -4.65
C ILE A 99 -17.39 -11.03 -5.78
N ARG A 100 -17.73 -9.77 -6.04
CA ARG A 100 -17.19 -8.99 -7.16
C ARG A 100 -16.24 -7.89 -6.73
N LYS A 101 -15.92 -7.80 -5.43
CA LYS A 101 -15.05 -6.78 -4.86
C LYS A 101 -13.95 -7.41 -4.02
N CYS A 102 -12.79 -6.76 -3.99
CA CYS A 102 -11.64 -7.24 -3.24
C CYS A 102 -10.93 -6.09 -2.53
N ILE A 103 -10.46 -6.35 -1.31
CA ILE A 103 -9.50 -5.49 -0.62
C ILE A 103 -8.21 -6.28 -0.41
N VAL A 104 -7.12 -5.83 -1.02
CA VAL A 104 -5.78 -6.29 -0.71
C VAL A 104 -5.32 -5.53 0.53
N ALA A 105 -5.18 -6.25 1.64
CA ALA A 105 -4.98 -5.66 2.97
C ALA A 105 -3.49 -5.52 3.34
N GLY A 106 -2.69 -4.98 2.42
CA GLY A 106 -1.25 -4.72 2.57
C GLY A 106 -0.36 -5.90 2.24
N ASP A 107 0.91 -5.60 2.08
CA ASP A 107 1.98 -6.55 1.77
C ASP A 107 1.62 -7.50 0.61
N LEU A 108 1.12 -6.91 -0.50
CA LEU A 108 0.91 -7.66 -1.74
C LEU A 108 2.25 -8.07 -2.36
N LEU A 109 3.24 -7.16 -2.29
CA LEU A 109 4.57 -7.35 -2.84
C LEU A 109 5.58 -7.55 -1.70
N HIS A 110 6.47 -8.51 -1.87
CA HIS A 110 7.52 -8.74 -0.88
C HIS A 110 8.69 -7.77 -1.04
N PHE A 111 9.03 -7.38 -2.28
CA PHE A 111 10.21 -6.56 -2.60
C PHE A 111 11.50 -7.12 -2.01
N ASN A 112 11.77 -8.37 -2.33
CA ASN A 112 12.91 -9.11 -1.82
C ASN A 112 14.25 -8.41 -2.07
N SER A 113 14.39 -7.82 -3.27
CA SER A 113 15.58 -7.05 -3.68
C SER A 113 15.92 -5.86 -2.77
N LEU A 114 14.93 -5.37 -2.01
CA LEU A 114 15.08 -4.26 -1.06
C LEU A 114 15.07 -4.71 0.39
N SER A 115 15.05 -6.02 0.65
CA SER A 115 15.05 -6.54 2.00
C SER A 115 16.46 -6.45 2.61
N SER A 116 16.59 -5.69 3.69
CA SER A 116 17.81 -5.62 4.48
C SER A 116 18.10 -6.91 5.29
N TRP A 117 17.23 -7.92 5.14
CA TRP A 117 17.30 -9.16 5.92
C TRP A 117 18.08 -10.29 5.25
N GLU A 118 18.46 -10.13 3.98
CA GLU A 118 19.33 -11.11 3.33
C GLU A 118 20.77 -10.91 3.78
N PRO A 119 21.42 -11.95 4.33
CA PRO A 119 22.83 -11.85 4.65
C PRO A 119 23.64 -11.65 3.36
N PRO A 120 24.70 -10.83 3.39
CA PRO A 120 25.51 -10.50 2.22
C PRO A 120 26.10 -11.71 1.48
N TRP A 121 26.23 -12.87 2.16
CA TRP A 121 26.76 -14.08 1.55
C TRP A 121 25.74 -14.88 0.71
N ILE A 122 24.44 -14.59 0.82
CA ILE A 122 23.43 -15.19 -0.08
C ILE A 122 23.38 -14.42 -1.40
N ALA A 123 23.73 -13.13 -1.40
CA ALA A 123 23.76 -12.29 -2.59
C ALA A 123 24.82 -12.70 -3.63
N SER A 124 25.71 -13.65 -3.32
CA SER A 124 26.86 -13.98 -4.18
C SER A 124 26.64 -15.09 -5.22
N THR A 125 25.42 -15.62 -5.38
CA THR A 125 25.16 -16.80 -6.24
C THR A 125 24.12 -16.59 -7.35
N SER A 126 23.71 -15.37 -7.66
CA SER A 126 22.59 -15.13 -8.59
C SER A 126 23.02 -14.60 -9.97
N ALA A 127 22.38 -15.08 -11.03
CA ALA A 127 22.55 -14.60 -12.41
C ALA A 127 21.82 -13.26 -12.62
N GLY A 128 22.50 -12.30 -13.27
CA GLY A 128 21.96 -10.96 -13.51
C GLY A 128 20.72 -10.93 -14.43
N ILE A 129 20.08 -9.78 -14.48
CA ILE A 129 18.98 -9.49 -15.41
C ILE A 129 19.46 -9.73 -16.84
N THR A 130 18.61 -10.31 -17.69
CA THR A 130 18.91 -10.40 -19.12
C THR A 130 18.83 -9.03 -19.78
N ASP A 131 19.61 -8.77 -20.82
CA ASP A 131 19.62 -7.52 -21.60
C ASP A 131 18.19 -7.08 -22.04
N ALA A 132 17.32 -8.06 -22.31
CA ALA A 132 15.94 -7.80 -22.70
C ALA A 132 15.06 -7.31 -21.52
N GLN A 133 15.36 -7.74 -20.29
CA GLN A 133 14.66 -7.32 -19.07
C GLN A 133 15.16 -5.95 -18.62
N GLU A 134 16.49 -5.73 -18.71
CA GLU A 134 17.12 -4.45 -18.48
C GLU A 134 16.55 -3.37 -19.40
N LYS A 135 16.48 -3.68 -20.71
CA LYS A 135 15.88 -2.78 -21.69
C LYS A 135 14.44 -2.41 -21.36
N LYS A 136 13.61 -3.37 -20.93
CA LYS A 136 12.22 -3.10 -20.51
C LYS A 136 12.13 -2.22 -19.27
N LEU A 137 13.02 -2.39 -18.31
CA LEU A 137 13.11 -1.55 -17.11
C LEU A 137 13.61 -0.16 -17.44
N LEU A 138 14.61 -0.04 -18.33
CA LEU A 138 15.09 1.24 -18.84
C LEU A 138 14.03 1.97 -19.66
N ASP A 139 13.33 1.28 -20.57
CA ASP A 139 12.22 1.85 -21.33
C ASP A 139 11.09 2.36 -20.41
N PHE A 140 10.79 1.62 -19.35
CA PHE A 140 9.85 2.05 -18.33
C PHE A 140 10.38 3.27 -17.56
N ALA A 141 11.64 3.24 -17.10
CA ALA A 141 12.27 4.35 -16.41
C ALA A 141 12.28 5.62 -17.27
N MET A 142 12.54 5.49 -18.56
CA MET A 142 12.54 6.61 -19.52
C MET A 142 11.15 7.19 -19.75
N GLY A 143 10.08 6.45 -19.48
CA GLY A 143 8.70 6.94 -19.51
C GLY A 143 8.31 7.74 -18.27
N LEU A 144 9.10 7.70 -17.19
CA LEU A 144 8.85 8.47 -15.97
C LEU A 144 9.29 9.93 -16.10
N PRO A 145 8.76 10.85 -15.27
CA PRO A 145 9.30 12.19 -15.14
C PRO A 145 10.80 12.18 -14.79
N LYS A 146 11.60 13.07 -15.41
CA LYS A 146 13.08 13.10 -15.25
C LYS A 146 13.60 12.98 -13.83
N LYS A 147 12.89 13.58 -12.85
CA LYS A 147 13.24 13.52 -11.42
C LYS A 147 13.16 12.10 -10.82
N HIS A 148 12.48 11.16 -11.47
CA HIS A 148 12.29 9.79 -11.02
C HIS A 148 13.11 8.77 -11.81
N GLN A 149 13.64 9.18 -12.98
CA GLN A 149 14.44 8.30 -13.83
C GLN A 149 15.74 7.88 -13.14
N GLN A 150 16.42 8.83 -12.50
CA GLN A 150 17.72 8.62 -11.86
C GLN A 150 17.64 7.56 -10.75
N GLY A 151 16.69 7.68 -9.82
CA GLY A 151 16.53 6.73 -8.71
C GLY A 151 16.18 5.31 -9.17
N LEU A 152 15.38 5.16 -10.23
CA LEU A 152 15.05 3.84 -10.77
C LEU A 152 16.22 3.25 -11.55
N ILE A 153 17.00 4.07 -12.27
CA ILE A 153 18.22 3.64 -12.95
C ILE A 153 19.27 3.19 -11.93
N GLU A 154 19.50 3.95 -10.87
CA GLU A 154 20.42 3.59 -9.79
C GLU A 154 20.00 2.28 -9.09
N LEU A 155 18.70 2.08 -8.88
CA LEU A 155 18.16 0.83 -8.36
C LEU A 155 18.40 -0.33 -9.33
N THR A 156 18.23 -0.13 -10.63
CA THR A 156 18.44 -1.14 -11.68
C THR A 156 19.92 -1.50 -11.77
N VAL A 157 20.82 -0.51 -11.77
CA VAL A 157 22.28 -0.72 -11.79
C VAL A 157 22.76 -1.38 -10.48
N GLY A 158 22.17 -1.02 -9.33
CA GLY A 158 22.45 -1.70 -8.05
C GLY A 158 22.07 -3.19 -8.05
N LEU A 159 21.07 -3.58 -8.87
CA LEU A 159 20.65 -4.98 -9.04
C LEU A 159 21.63 -5.79 -9.92
N GLU A 160 22.32 -5.16 -10.88
CA GLU A 160 23.33 -5.81 -11.71
C GLU A 160 24.53 -6.35 -10.91
N HIS A 161 24.86 -5.71 -9.79
CA HIS A 161 25.98 -6.12 -8.93
C HIS A 161 25.61 -7.28 -7.99
N ASN A 162 24.33 -7.62 -7.87
CA ASN A 162 23.84 -8.77 -7.12
C ASN A 162 23.57 -9.96 -8.06
N GLN A 163 24.62 -10.45 -8.71
CA GLN A 163 24.55 -11.63 -9.57
C GLN A 163 24.37 -12.90 -8.74
N GLY A 164 23.13 -13.36 -8.55
CA GLY A 164 22.93 -14.64 -7.89
C GLY A 164 21.45 -14.99 -7.73
N ASP A 165 20.84 -15.72 -8.56
CA ASP A 165 19.47 -16.24 -8.60
C ASP A 165 18.51 -15.38 -9.47
N SER A 166 18.30 -15.81 -10.71
CA SER A 166 17.42 -15.16 -11.68
C SER A 166 15.97 -15.00 -11.18
N ASP A 167 15.57 -15.77 -10.17
CA ASP A 167 14.25 -15.74 -9.58
C ASP A 167 14.06 -14.61 -8.55
N LYS A 168 15.13 -13.94 -8.14
CA LYS A 168 15.10 -12.90 -7.10
C LYS A 168 15.21 -11.46 -7.66
N SER A 169 15.21 -11.30 -8.97
CA SER A 169 15.26 -9.96 -9.56
C SER A 169 13.91 -9.24 -9.38
N LEU A 170 13.94 -7.92 -9.22
CA LEU A 170 12.72 -7.09 -9.22
C LEU A 170 11.86 -7.34 -10.48
N SER A 171 12.50 -7.60 -11.61
CA SER A 171 11.81 -7.90 -12.88
C SER A 171 11.02 -9.21 -12.81
N SER A 172 11.61 -10.26 -12.23
CA SER A 172 10.95 -11.56 -12.05
C SER A 172 9.82 -11.46 -11.04
N GLU A 173 10.03 -10.73 -9.94
CA GLU A 173 9.01 -10.43 -8.96
C GLU A 173 7.82 -9.70 -9.59
N LEU A 174 8.08 -8.63 -10.36
CA LEU A 174 7.04 -7.87 -11.06
C LEU A 174 6.31 -8.69 -12.14
N ALA A 175 6.96 -9.65 -12.78
CA ALA A 175 6.29 -10.54 -13.73
C ALA A 175 5.23 -11.41 -13.04
N ILE A 176 5.55 -11.96 -11.88
CA ILE A 176 4.61 -12.73 -11.05
C ILE A 176 3.50 -11.82 -10.52
N VAL A 177 3.84 -10.63 -10.03
CA VAL A 177 2.87 -9.63 -9.58
C VAL A 177 1.84 -9.34 -10.66
N ARG A 178 2.27 -9.04 -11.89
CA ARG A 178 1.38 -8.75 -13.01
C ARG A 178 0.46 -9.91 -13.36
N SER A 179 0.96 -11.14 -13.26
CA SER A 179 0.14 -12.34 -13.48
C SER A 179 -0.97 -12.46 -12.42
N VAL A 180 -0.67 -12.21 -11.15
CA VAL A 180 -1.67 -12.26 -10.08
C VAL A 180 -2.63 -11.07 -10.17
N VAL A 181 -2.13 -9.88 -10.48
CA VAL A 181 -2.96 -8.68 -10.72
C VAL A 181 -4.00 -8.95 -11.81
N ALA A 182 -3.57 -9.48 -12.98
CA ALA A 182 -4.48 -9.84 -14.06
C ALA A 182 -5.55 -10.86 -13.61
N LYS A 183 -5.15 -11.89 -12.82
CA LYS A 183 -6.08 -12.88 -12.27
C LYS A 183 -7.12 -12.25 -11.32
N LEU A 184 -6.74 -11.25 -10.52
CA LEU A 184 -7.67 -10.51 -9.67
C LEU A 184 -8.62 -9.64 -10.50
N GLU A 185 -8.12 -8.99 -11.56
CA GLU A 185 -8.91 -8.14 -12.46
C GLU A 185 -9.96 -8.91 -13.27
N GLU A 186 -9.71 -10.18 -13.57
CA GLU A 186 -10.70 -11.05 -14.23
C GLU A 186 -11.91 -11.34 -13.32
N ARG A 187 -11.73 -11.29 -12.01
CA ARG A 187 -12.74 -11.69 -11.02
C ARG A 187 -13.45 -10.53 -10.34
N PHE A 188 -12.75 -9.43 -10.13
CA PHE A 188 -13.25 -8.33 -9.33
C PHE A 188 -13.41 -7.04 -10.13
N ASP A 189 -14.57 -6.42 -9.98
CA ASP A 189 -14.93 -5.16 -10.66
C ASP A 189 -14.33 -3.95 -9.93
N GLU A 190 -14.05 -4.08 -8.63
CA GLU A 190 -13.45 -3.06 -7.79
C GLU A 190 -12.44 -3.69 -6.82
N ILE A 191 -11.22 -3.14 -6.80
CA ILE A 191 -10.13 -3.63 -5.96
C ILE A 191 -9.55 -2.43 -5.19
N HIS A 192 -9.60 -2.48 -3.86
CA HIS A 192 -8.88 -1.53 -3.01
C HIS A 192 -7.54 -2.14 -2.59
N PHE A 193 -6.48 -1.37 -2.73
CA PHE A 193 -5.15 -1.76 -2.28
C PHE A 193 -4.74 -0.90 -1.09
N VAL A 194 -4.74 -1.49 0.09
CA VAL A 194 -4.17 -0.92 1.32
C VAL A 194 -2.66 -1.16 1.28
N LEU A 195 -1.87 -0.12 1.54
CA LEU A 195 -0.42 -0.27 1.59
C LEU A 195 0.00 -1.02 2.85
N GLY A 196 0.93 -1.96 2.69
CA GLY A 196 1.60 -2.61 3.80
C GLY A 196 2.98 -2.00 4.08
N ASN A 197 3.72 -2.62 5.01
CA ASN A 197 5.07 -2.14 5.35
C ASN A 197 6.09 -2.46 4.25
N HIS A 198 5.87 -3.47 3.43
CA HIS A 198 6.73 -3.82 2.30
C HIS A 198 6.63 -2.77 1.20
N GLU A 199 5.42 -2.39 0.78
CA GLU A 199 5.21 -1.28 -0.15
C GLU A 199 5.75 0.04 0.42
N GLY A 200 5.50 0.29 1.71
CA GLY A 200 6.06 1.45 2.40
C GLY A 200 7.59 1.47 2.46
N ARG A 201 8.26 0.30 2.47
CA ARG A 201 9.72 0.19 2.35
C ARG A 201 10.18 0.55 0.95
N PHE A 202 9.54 0.01 -0.06
CA PHE A 202 9.81 0.32 -1.46
C PHE A 202 9.67 1.81 -1.77
N LEU A 203 8.55 2.42 -1.38
CA LEU A 203 8.30 3.84 -1.58
C LEU A 203 9.35 4.73 -0.86
N ARG A 204 9.84 4.32 0.31
CA ARG A 204 10.91 5.03 1.03
C ARG A 204 12.28 4.84 0.38
N ALA A 205 12.59 3.65 -0.12
CA ALA A 205 13.86 3.37 -0.80
C ALA A 205 14.04 4.23 -2.05
N LEU A 206 12.94 4.61 -2.69
CA LEU A 206 12.92 5.54 -3.82
C LEU A 206 12.84 7.02 -3.39
N GLU A 207 13.18 7.35 -2.12
CA GLU A 207 13.21 8.71 -1.56
C GLU A 207 11.91 9.50 -1.81
N SER A 208 10.78 8.84 -1.74
CA SER A 208 9.46 9.41 -2.09
C SER A 208 9.37 9.86 -3.57
N ALA A 209 10.26 9.36 -4.42
CA ALA A 209 10.24 9.65 -5.86
C ALA A 209 9.00 9.04 -6.54
N LEU A 210 8.42 8.00 -5.95
CA LEU A 210 7.23 7.34 -6.45
C LEU A 210 6.02 7.69 -5.57
N LEU A 211 4.94 8.14 -6.20
CA LEU A 211 3.65 8.26 -5.54
C LEU A 211 2.99 6.88 -5.42
N PRO A 212 2.14 6.64 -4.40
CA PRO A 212 1.40 5.39 -4.29
C PRO A 212 0.66 4.97 -5.57
N GLY A 213 0.07 5.92 -6.30
CA GLY A 213 -0.60 5.65 -7.57
C GLY A 213 0.32 5.16 -8.70
N GLU A 214 1.61 5.51 -8.66
CA GLU A 214 2.59 5.02 -9.64
C GLU A 214 2.96 3.56 -9.39
N LEU A 215 2.77 3.06 -8.16
CA LEU A 215 2.90 1.64 -7.85
C LEU A 215 1.89 0.80 -8.65
N LEU A 216 0.66 1.28 -8.83
CA LEU A 216 -0.34 0.61 -9.67
C LEU A 216 0.14 0.49 -11.13
N ASN A 217 0.78 1.52 -11.67
CA ASN A 217 1.36 1.48 -13.02
C ASN A 217 2.49 0.43 -13.10
N LEU A 218 3.32 0.33 -12.08
CA LEU A 218 4.39 -0.65 -11.99
C LEU A 218 3.85 -2.09 -12.03
N MET A 219 2.75 -2.31 -11.33
CA MET A 219 2.02 -3.57 -11.28
C MET A 219 1.22 -3.86 -12.56
N ALA A 220 1.14 -2.89 -13.49
CA ALA A 220 0.26 -2.90 -14.66
C ALA A 220 -1.23 -3.03 -14.30
N ALA A 221 -1.63 -2.51 -13.14
CA ALA A 221 -3.00 -2.53 -12.66
C ALA A 221 -3.91 -1.63 -13.53
N ASN A 222 -5.12 -2.09 -13.79
CA ASN A 222 -6.12 -1.36 -14.56
C ASN A 222 -6.94 -0.39 -13.67
N LYS A 223 -8.00 0.20 -14.23
CA LYS A 223 -8.84 1.20 -13.55
C LYS A 223 -9.70 0.65 -12.40
N SER A 224 -9.82 -0.68 -12.24
CA SER A 224 -10.55 -1.28 -11.12
C SER A 224 -9.82 -1.11 -9.79
N TRP A 225 -8.52 -0.85 -9.83
CA TRP A 225 -7.69 -0.66 -8.66
C TRP A 225 -7.75 0.76 -8.14
N LYS A 226 -7.96 0.87 -6.83
CA LYS A 226 -7.84 2.12 -6.06
C LYS A 226 -6.84 1.90 -4.93
N ILE A 227 -5.83 2.74 -4.82
CA ILE A 227 -4.85 2.64 -3.74
C ILE A 227 -5.31 3.46 -2.53
N ALA A 228 -5.31 2.83 -1.35
CA ALA A 228 -5.60 3.54 -0.12
C ALA A 228 -4.40 4.41 0.27
N PRO A 229 -4.59 5.70 0.54
CA PRO A 229 -3.51 6.60 0.94
C PRO A 229 -3.01 6.33 2.36
N TYR A 230 -3.79 5.58 3.12
CA TYR A 230 -3.51 5.19 4.49
C TYR A 230 -3.22 3.69 4.57
N TYR A 231 -2.69 3.23 5.69
CA TYR A 231 -2.49 1.80 5.98
C TYR A 231 -3.80 1.10 6.38
N PHE A 232 -4.93 1.65 5.97
CA PHE A 232 -6.26 1.10 6.22
C PHE A 232 -7.28 1.57 5.18
N SER A 233 -8.38 0.84 5.11
CA SER A 233 -9.59 1.14 4.33
C SER A 233 -10.81 0.71 5.14
N TYR A 234 -11.98 1.15 4.74
CA TYR A 234 -13.23 0.65 5.31
C TYR A 234 -13.99 -0.21 4.32
N LEU A 235 -14.68 -1.21 4.85
CA LEU A 235 -15.61 -2.06 4.14
C LEU A 235 -16.95 -2.03 4.87
N THR A 236 -18.04 -1.75 4.17
CA THR A 236 -19.39 -1.83 4.70
C THR A 236 -20.19 -2.87 3.91
N SER A 237 -20.61 -3.95 4.56
CA SER A 237 -21.46 -4.98 3.97
C SER A 237 -22.72 -5.10 4.80
N ASN A 238 -23.87 -5.03 4.15
CA ASN A 238 -25.20 -5.10 4.80
C ASN A 238 -25.34 -4.18 6.01
N GLY A 239 -24.79 -2.96 5.92
CA GLY A 239 -24.80 -1.96 7.01
C GLY A 239 -23.80 -2.22 8.14
N VAL A 240 -23.05 -3.33 8.12
CA VAL A 240 -21.99 -3.63 9.10
C VAL A 240 -20.66 -3.12 8.58
N ARG A 241 -20.02 -2.23 9.35
CA ARG A 241 -18.75 -1.59 8.97
C ARG A 241 -17.55 -2.31 9.59
N PHE A 242 -16.51 -2.49 8.77
CA PHE A 242 -15.24 -3.10 9.13
C PHE A 242 -14.10 -2.12 8.79
N LEU A 243 -13.15 -1.97 9.71
CA LEU A 243 -11.84 -1.41 9.44
C LEU A 243 -10.94 -2.53 8.91
N VAL A 244 -10.41 -2.39 7.71
CA VAL A 244 -9.39 -3.27 7.15
C VAL A 244 -8.05 -2.55 7.29
N GLU A 245 -7.15 -3.08 8.12
CA GLU A 245 -5.91 -2.40 8.51
C GLU A 245 -4.68 -3.29 8.32
N HIS A 246 -3.60 -2.67 7.81
CA HIS A 246 -2.26 -3.24 7.83
C HIS A 246 -1.38 -2.37 8.74
N PRO A 247 -1.23 -2.71 10.03
CA PRO A 247 -0.49 -1.87 10.97
C PRO A 247 1.01 -1.87 10.64
N LYS A 248 1.68 -0.75 10.89
CA LYS A 248 3.13 -0.61 10.68
C LYS A 248 3.99 -1.52 11.56
N SER A 249 3.42 -2.06 12.64
CA SER A 249 4.11 -2.90 13.62
C SER A 249 3.12 -3.80 14.35
N ALA A 250 3.33 -5.09 14.29
CA ALA A 250 2.52 -6.11 14.98
C ALA A 250 2.75 -6.15 16.51
N ALA A 251 3.84 -5.55 17.01
CA ALA A 251 4.29 -5.78 18.38
C ALA A 251 3.44 -5.13 19.47
N LYS A 252 2.63 -4.13 19.16
CA LYS A 252 1.95 -3.30 20.19
C LYS A 252 0.43 -3.24 20.07
N ILE A 253 -0.14 -3.61 18.93
CA ILE A 253 -1.58 -3.48 18.70
C ILE A 253 -2.14 -4.84 18.30
N THR A 254 -3.16 -5.31 19.04
CA THR A 254 -3.95 -6.48 18.67
C THR A 254 -5.27 -6.01 18.05
N ALA A 255 -5.88 -6.83 17.19
CA ALA A 255 -7.18 -6.54 16.60
C ALA A 255 -8.22 -6.20 17.68
N SER A 256 -8.23 -6.94 18.78
CA SER A 256 -9.16 -6.73 19.90
C SER A 256 -8.99 -5.37 20.58
N LYS A 257 -7.74 -4.93 20.83
CA LYS A 257 -7.49 -3.60 21.40
C LYS A 257 -7.89 -2.50 20.45
N LEU A 258 -7.69 -2.71 19.15
CA LEU A 258 -8.05 -1.73 18.13
C LEU A 258 -9.57 -1.63 17.99
N ALA A 259 -10.27 -2.78 17.95
CA ALA A 259 -11.72 -2.83 17.91
C ALA A 259 -12.37 -2.09 19.07
N SER A 260 -11.90 -2.34 20.31
CA SER A 260 -12.35 -1.63 21.51
C SER A 260 -12.08 -0.12 21.45
N LYS A 261 -10.89 0.26 20.96
CA LYS A 261 -10.49 1.67 20.92
C LYS A 261 -11.29 2.47 19.89
N LEU A 262 -11.56 1.87 18.72
CA LEU A 262 -12.23 2.54 17.62
C LEU A 262 -13.73 2.30 17.57
N LEU A 263 -14.24 1.40 18.44
CA LEU A 263 -15.65 1.01 18.49
C LEU A 263 -16.15 0.52 17.12
N CYS A 264 -15.39 -0.34 16.45
CA CYS A 264 -15.73 -0.91 15.15
C CYS A 264 -15.15 -2.32 14.98
N ASN A 265 -15.70 -3.08 14.03
CA ASN A 265 -15.14 -4.36 13.64
C ASN A 265 -13.78 -4.15 12.94
N VAL A 266 -12.81 -5.02 13.22
CA VAL A 266 -11.44 -4.92 12.70
C VAL A 266 -11.02 -6.20 12.00
N LEU A 267 -10.51 -6.05 10.78
CA LEU A 267 -9.81 -7.07 9.99
C LEU A 267 -8.36 -6.64 9.87
N MET A 268 -7.44 -7.37 10.50
CA MET A 268 -6.04 -6.98 10.63
C MET A 268 -5.10 -7.95 9.93
N GLY A 269 -4.24 -7.46 9.02
CA GLY A 269 -3.10 -8.17 8.42
C GLY A 269 -1.81 -8.03 9.23
N HIS A 270 -0.65 -8.16 8.57
CA HIS A 270 0.71 -7.94 9.06
C HIS A 270 1.24 -8.97 10.06
N SER A 271 0.41 -9.49 10.94
CA SER A 271 0.86 -10.38 12.01
C SER A 271 0.99 -11.84 11.59
N HIS A 272 0.47 -12.22 10.43
CA HIS A 272 0.31 -13.59 9.92
C HIS A 272 -0.42 -14.54 10.89
N ARG A 273 -0.98 -14.00 11.98
CA ARG A 273 -1.77 -14.76 12.93
C ARG A 273 -3.18 -14.97 12.40
N LEU A 274 -3.75 -16.09 12.77
CA LEU A 274 -5.14 -16.42 12.44
C LEU A 274 -5.94 -16.49 13.75
N SER A 275 -6.86 -15.56 13.94
CA SER A 275 -7.81 -15.62 15.04
C SER A 275 -9.06 -14.80 14.74
N MET A 276 -10.17 -15.24 15.28
CA MET A 276 -11.42 -14.49 15.29
C MET A 276 -11.94 -14.46 16.72
N GLU A 277 -12.06 -13.28 17.25
CA GLU A 277 -12.53 -13.03 18.61
C GLU A 277 -13.45 -11.81 18.65
N TRP A 278 -14.09 -11.61 19.77
CA TRP A 278 -14.81 -10.38 20.05
C TRP A 278 -13.89 -9.43 20.81
N ASP A 279 -14.14 -8.14 20.67
CA ASP A 279 -13.56 -7.17 21.58
C ASP A 279 -14.04 -7.43 23.03
N PRO A 280 -13.38 -6.88 24.07
CA PRO A 280 -13.78 -7.10 25.46
C PRO A 280 -15.23 -6.71 25.79
N SER A 281 -15.86 -5.85 24.99
CA SER A 281 -17.28 -5.50 25.18
C SER A 281 -18.24 -6.58 24.61
N GLY A 282 -17.72 -7.51 23.79
CA GLY A 282 -18.55 -8.49 23.08
C GLY A 282 -19.37 -7.89 21.94
N THR A 283 -18.99 -6.70 21.45
CA THR A 283 -19.78 -5.96 20.44
C THR A 283 -19.15 -6.04 19.05
N TYR A 284 -17.82 -5.99 18.97
CA TYR A 284 -17.10 -5.86 17.70
C TYR A 284 -16.24 -7.08 17.41
N TYR A 285 -16.26 -7.52 16.16
CA TYR A 285 -15.33 -8.55 15.67
C TYR A 285 -13.90 -8.01 15.68
N ALA A 286 -12.98 -8.84 16.13
CA ALA A 286 -11.55 -8.57 16.16
C ALA A 286 -10.83 -9.75 15.49
N ILE A 287 -10.43 -9.58 14.23
CA ILE A 287 -9.93 -10.66 13.40
C ILE A 287 -8.49 -10.38 12.98
N HIS A 288 -7.59 -11.30 13.31
CA HIS A 288 -6.31 -11.46 12.63
C HIS A 288 -6.50 -12.42 11.47
N MET A 289 -6.31 -11.94 10.25
CA MET A 289 -6.74 -12.62 9.03
C MET A 289 -5.81 -13.76 8.57
N GLY A 290 -4.66 -13.94 9.21
CA GLY A 290 -3.62 -14.83 8.70
C GLY A 290 -2.79 -14.15 7.61
N CYS A 291 -2.32 -14.94 6.65
CA CYS A 291 -1.59 -14.49 5.46
C CYS A 291 -1.88 -15.42 4.27
N VAL A 292 -1.52 -14.99 3.07
CA VAL A 292 -1.61 -15.82 1.86
C VAL A 292 -0.23 -16.26 1.38
N VAL A 293 0.80 -16.07 2.19
CA VAL A 293 2.19 -16.40 1.88
C VAL A 293 2.54 -17.84 2.25
N ASP A 294 3.33 -18.51 1.43
CA ASP A 294 4.03 -19.77 1.80
C ASP A 294 5.28 -19.44 2.62
N GLU A 295 5.16 -19.46 3.92
CA GLU A 295 6.22 -19.09 4.85
C GLU A 295 7.49 -19.92 4.72
N ARG A 296 7.39 -21.17 4.27
CA ARG A 296 8.54 -22.05 4.04
C ARG A 296 9.47 -21.48 2.96
N ARG A 297 8.95 -20.58 2.12
CA ARG A 297 9.70 -19.90 1.07
C ARG A 297 10.28 -18.56 1.50
N LEU A 298 9.89 -18.03 2.68
CA LEU A 298 10.35 -16.73 3.16
C LEU A 298 11.76 -16.81 3.73
N PRO A 299 12.74 -16.08 3.16
CA PRO A 299 14.13 -16.17 3.60
C PRO A 299 14.34 -15.80 5.07
N TYR A 300 13.64 -14.79 5.57
CA TYR A 300 13.79 -14.32 6.95
C TYR A 300 13.23 -15.32 7.98
N VAL A 301 12.27 -16.14 7.60
CA VAL A 301 11.72 -17.21 8.45
C VAL A 301 12.75 -18.31 8.62
N ALA A 302 13.32 -18.78 7.51
CA ALA A 302 14.34 -19.82 7.52
C ALA A 302 15.59 -19.44 8.32
N GLN A 303 15.98 -18.16 8.28
CA GLN A 303 17.21 -17.68 8.92
C GLN A 303 17.10 -17.47 10.44
N ARG A 304 15.93 -17.22 10.95
CA ARG A 304 15.76 -16.78 12.35
C ARG A 304 15.28 -17.84 13.30
N HIS A 305 14.93 -19.03 12.84
CA HIS A 305 14.18 -19.99 13.64
C HIS A 305 13.01 -19.31 14.38
N ASN A 306 12.42 -18.30 13.74
CA ASN A 306 11.31 -17.61 14.31
C ASN A 306 10.18 -18.62 14.53
N ASN A 307 9.41 -18.38 15.56
CA ASN A 307 8.28 -19.22 15.93
C ASN A 307 7.19 -19.09 14.87
N THR A 308 7.34 -19.80 13.75
CA THR A 308 6.43 -19.82 12.61
C THR A 308 5.11 -20.53 12.92
N ASP A 309 5.05 -21.26 14.03
CA ASP A 309 3.85 -21.97 14.46
C ASP A 309 2.63 -21.07 14.66
N ILE A 310 2.87 -19.76 14.82
CA ILE A 310 1.81 -18.77 14.97
C ILE A 310 1.31 -18.21 13.64
N HIS A 311 2.08 -18.39 12.57
CA HIS A 311 1.69 -17.93 11.24
C HIS A 311 0.75 -18.96 10.61
N LYS A 312 -0.30 -18.54 9.99
CA LYS A 312 -1.30 -19.42 9.38
C LYS A 312 -1.82 -18.84 8.07
N LEU A 313 -2.03 -19.73 7.09
CA LEU A 313 -2.76 -19.36 5.89
C LEU A 313 -4.17 -18.91 6.27
N GLY A 314 -4.56 -17.75 5.77
CA GLY A 314 -5.84 -17.17 6.08
C GLY A 314 -6.26 -16.02 5.17
N SER A 315 -7.55 -15.82 5.09
CA SER A 315 -8.22 -14.74 4.36
C SER A 315 -9.62 -14.54 4.92
N VAL A 316 -10.31 -13.47 4.54
CA VAL A 316 -11.68 -13.21 4.99
C VAL A 316 -12.57 -12.88 3.80
N ILE A 317 -13.73 -13.50 3.71
CA ILE A 317 -14.84 -13.00 2.89
C ILE A 317 -15.86 -12.35 3.83
N VAL A 318 -16.13 -11.08 3.62
CA VAL A 318 -17.25 -10.41 4.29
C VAL A 318 -18.45 -10.55 3.36
N LYS A 319 -19.49 -11.25 3.83
CA LYS A 319 -20.74 -11.49 3.08
C LYS A 319 -21.93 -11.28 3.98
N ASP A 320 -22.91 -10.51 3.51
CA ASP A 320 -24.14 -10.18 4.24
C ASP A 320 -23.88 -9.60 5.64
N GLY A 321 -22.79 -8.85 5.81
CA GLY A 321 -22.36 -8.25 7.09
C GLY A 321 -21.63 -9.23 8.02
N PHE A 322 -21.40 -10.48 7.61
CA PHE A 322 -20.68 -11.48 8.41
C PHE A 322 -19.28 -11.76 7.85
N PRO A 323 -18.21 -11.73 8.68
CA PRO A 323 -16.86 -12.03 8.26
C PRO A 323 -16.57 -13.53 8.34
N TRP A 324 -16.48 -14.18 7.21
CA TRP A 324 -16.09 -15.59 7.08
C TRP A 324 -14.57 -15.70 7.07
N LEU A 325 -13.99 -16.13 8.19
CA LEU A 325 -12.55 -16.37 8.30
C LEU A 325 -12.22 -17.72 7.66
N LEU A 326 -11.48 -17.67 6.55
CA LEU A 326 -11.06 -18.82 5.77
C LEU A 326 -9.61 -19.20 6.14
N TYR A 327 -9.31 -20.49 6.15
CA TYR A 327 -8.00 -21.03 6.46
C TYR A 327 -7.76 -22.32 5.68
N GLU A 328 -6.52 -22.76 5.59
CA GLU A 328 -6.15 -24.00 4.91
C GLU A 328 -6.94 -25.19 5.45
N GLY A 329 -7.63 -25.92 4.56
CA GLY A 329 -8.52 -27.04 4.92
C GLY A 329 -9.90 -26.63 5.44
N HIS A 330 -10.27 -25.33 5.33
CA HIS A 330 -11.60 -24.89 5.72
C HIS A 330 -12.67 -25.58 4.84
N PRO A 331 -13.78 -26.15 5.43
CA PRO A 331 -14.76 -26.92 4.68
C PRO A 331 -15.38 -26.23 3.46
N LEU A 332 -15.54 -24.91 3.51
CA LEU A 332 -16.06 -24.12 2.38
C LEU A 332 -15.09 -24.05 1.20
N LEU A 333 -13.78 -24.21 1.43
CA LEU A 333 -12.77 -24.22 0.37
C LEU A 333 -12.70 -25.58 -0.34
N LEU A 334 -13.02 -26.66 0.39
CA LEU A 334 -12.94 -28.05 -0.10
C LEU A 334 -14.17 -28.51 -0.88
N GLN A 335 -15.22 -27.70 -0.98
CA GLN A 335 -16.43 -28.04 -1.73
C GLN A 335 -16.15 -27.94 -3.23
N GLU A 336 -15.99 -29.07 -3.90
CA GLU A 336 -16.05 -29.16 -5.35
C GLU A 336 -17.45 -28.80 -5.83
N GLU A 337 -17.56 -28.24 -7.04
CA GLU A 337 -18.87 -28.01 -7.69
C GLU A 337 -19.61 -29.35 -7.82
N GLN A 338 -20.79 -29.45 -7.22
CA GLN A 338 -21.75 -30.55 -7.47
C GLN A 338 -22.55 -30.29 -8.72
#